data_054a60e25070c85864c6d6efcadf4852
#
_entry.id   054a60e25070c85864c6d6efcadf4852
#
_cell.length_a   1.000
_cell.length_b   1.000
_cell.length_c   1.000
_cell.angle_alpha   90.00
_cell.angle_beta   90.00
_cell.angle_gamma   90.00
#
_symmetry.space_group_name_H-M   'P 1'
#
loop_
_entity.id
_entity.type
_entity.pdbx_description
1 polymer ?
#
loop_
_entity_poly.entity_id
_entity_poly.type
_entity_poly.pdbx_seq_one_letter_code
_entity_poly.pdbx_strand_id
1 'polypeptide(L)'
;MLDSDHVITIGAVSFHYFAGFTGGRKLICPGLASVRTVEATHKLAFDCETLRRREGVGTGLLEGNAVHEAFLEAAKFVKNVFSISTVVNDSGEVVDLFCGGLEAAHRAACDAVAAKETHRIGEKRDLVIVSCGGSPFDINLIQAHKALDTAAKACTAGGRIILLAECSEGIGRTDFLDWFDAESSDALARKLCTGYQVNGQTAWNFLSICERFNVEMLTALDHKILEKLRVKKADLRNLSGTGYILPNGAKVNIIASG
;
A
#
# COMPACT_ATOMS: atom_id res chain seq x y z
N MET A 1 2.87 19.88 19.60
CA MET A 1 2.42 18.51 19.96
C MET A 1 3.22 17.94 21.13
N LEU A 2 4.56 17.92 21.09
CA LEU A 2 5.38 17.38 22.21
C LEU A 2 5.22 18.17 23.51
N ASP A 3 4.96 19.47 23.41
CA ASP A 3 4.76 20.40 24.54
C ASP A 3 3.28 20.59 24.92
N SER A 4 2.38 19.79 24.34
CA SER A 4 0.94 19.85 24.65
C SER A 4 0.61 18.93 25.82
N ASP A 5 -0.28 19.39 26.72
CA ASP A 5 -0.73 18.59 27.87
C ASP A 5 -1.57 17.38 27.43
N HIS A 6 -2.37 17.57 26.37
CA HIS A 6 -3.22 16.54 25.78
C HIS A 6 -3.18 16.61 24.25
N VAL A 7 -3.21 15.46 23.60
CA VAL A 7 -3.29 15.35 22.14
C VAL A 7 -4.48 14.45 21.78
N ILE A 8 -5.33 14.92 20.87
CA ILE A 8 -6.41 14.14 20.31
C ILE A 8 -6.05 13.82 18.86
N THR A 9 -6.06 12.53 18.51
CA THR A 9 -5.87 12.07 17.13
C THR A 9 -7.18 11.55 16.58
N ILE A 10 -7.56 11.98 15.37
CA ILE A 10 -8.77 11.54 14.68
C ILE A 10 -8.39 11.07 13.29
N GLY A 11 -8.77 9.84 12.92
CA GLY A 11 -8.46 9.34 11.58
C GLY A 11 -9.05 7.97 11.27
N ALA A 12 -9.24 7.73 9.97
CA ALA A 12 -9.74 6.47 9.47
C ALA A 12 -8.64 5.39 9.44
N VAL A 13 -9.05 4.17 9.73
CA VAL A 13 -8.22 2.97 9.66
C VAL A 13 -8.60 2.18 8.41
N SER A 14 -7.62 1.79 7.65
CA SER A 14 -7.72 0.91 6.48
C SER A 14 -6.43 0.11 6.33
N PHE A 15 -6.38 -0.84 5.41
CA PHE A 15 -5.14 -1.56 5.11
C PHE A 15 -4.05 -0.66 4.56
N HIS A 16 -2.80 -1.05 4.82
CA HIS A 16 -1.61 -0.41 4.27
C HIS A 16 -0.58 -1.46 3.84
N TYR A 17 -0.11 -1.39 2.59
CA TYR A 17 0.65 -2.45 1.93
C TYR A 17 1.99 -2.83 2.61
N PHE A 18 2.58 -1.98 3.46
CA PHE A 18 3.77 -2.32 4.24
C PHE A 18 3.65 -2.01 5.74
N ALA A 19 2.84 -1.03 6.17
CA ALA A 19 2.72 -0.69 7.58
C ALA A 19 1.57 -1.44 8.29
N GLY A 20 0.98 -2.44 7.65
CA GLY A 20 -0.18 -3.18 8.12
C GLY A 20 -1.48 -2.40 7.93
N PHE A 21 -1.64 -1.31 8.67
CA PHE A 21 -2.83 -0.45 8.62
C PHE A 21 -2.46 1.03 8.64
N THR A 22 -3.41 1.87 8.19
CA THR A 22 -3.40 3.34 8.33
C THR A 22 -3.94 3.77 9.70
N GLY A 23 -4.06 5.08 9.94
CA GLY A 23 -4.63 5.63 11.17
C GLY A 23 -3.75 5.45 12.41
N GLY A 24 -4.31 5.76 13.58
CA GLY A 24 -3.65 5.63 14.88
C GLY A 24 -2.27 6.28 14.94
N ARG A 25 -1.24 5.49 15.28
CA ARG A 25 0.16 5.96 15.35
C ARG A 25 0.65 6.65 14.07
N LYS A 26 0.07 6.34 12.90
CA LYS A 26 0.48 6.99 11.63
C LYS A 26 0.09 8.47 11.54
N LEU A 27 -0.88 8.91 12.31
CA LEU A 27 -1.23 10.33 12.41
C LEU A 27 -0.10 11.14 13.07
N ILE A 28 0.71 10.49 13.92
CA ILE A 28 1.86 11.08 14.59
C ILE A 28 3.13 10.79 13.78
N CYS A 29 3.44 9.54 13.52
CA CYS A 29 4.56 9.12 12.69
C CYS A 29 4.06 8.15 11.61
N PRO A 30 4.19 8.48 10.32
CA PRO A 30 4.98 9.58 9.74
C PRO A 30 4.27 10.95 9.65
N GLY A 31 2.98 11.08 10.02
CA GLY A 31 2.13 12.21 9.69
C GLY A 31 2.70 13.59 10.09
N LEU A 32 3.32 13.69 11.25
CA LEU A 32 3.94 14.91 11.79
C LEU A 32 5.45 14.76 12.05
N ALA A 33 6.05 13.68 11.54
CA ALA A 33 7.46 13.41 11.70
C ALA A 33 8.32 14.18 10.70
N SER A 34 9.60 14.39 11.03
CA SER A 34 10.57 14.95 10.10
C SER A 34 10.83 13.99 8.93
N VAL A 35 11.26 14.51 7.78
CA VAL A 35 11.66 13.71 6.62
C VAL A 35 12.66 12.63 7.02
N ARG A 36 13.66 12.98 7.86
CA ARG A 36 14.66 12.02 8.37
C ARG A 36 14.03 10.87 9.15
N THR A 37 13.04 11.15 9.99
CA THR A 37 12.31 10.09 10.74
C THR A 37 11.47 9.24 9.79
N VAL A 38 10.82 9.87 8.81
CA VAL A 38 10.04 9.16 7.79
C VAL A 38 10.93 8.18 7.01
N GLU A 39 12.07 8.63 6.52
CA GLU A 39 13.02 7.78 5.80
C GLU A 39 13.56 6.63 6.65
N ALA A 40 13.97 6.92 7.88
CA ALA A 40 14.51 5.91 8.81
C ALA A 40 13.48 4.81 9.12
N THR A 41 12.24 5.19 9.37
CA THR A 41 11.17 4.24 9.71
C THR A 41 10.67 3.46 8.50
N HIS A 42 10.52 4.11 7.35
CA HIS A 42 10.07 3.46 6.11
C HIS A 42 11.11 2.49 5.55
N LYS A 43 12.41 2.81 5.69
CA LYS A 43 13.51 1.92 5.28
C LYS A 43 13.41 0.54 5.92
N LEU A 44 12.80 0.42 7.10
CA LEU A 44 12.59 -0.87 7.76
C LEU A 44 11.65 -1.82 7.01
N ALA A 45 10.89 -1.33 6.03
CA ALA A 45 10.08 -2.19 5.18
C ALA A 45 10.90 -3.02 4.19
N PHE A 46 12.17 -2.66 3.99
CA PHE A 46 13.04 -3.26 3.00
C PHE A 46 14.24 -3.94 3.66
N ASP A 47 14.60 -5.10 3.15
CA ASP A 47 15.77 -5.86 3.57
C ASP A 47 16.85 -5.79 2.50
N CYS A 48 18.00 -5.19 2.85
CA CYS A 48 19.12 -5.01 1.94
C CYS A 48 19.99 -6.27 1.75
N GLU A 49 19.87 -7.26 2.61
CA GLU A 49 20.58 -8.53 2.44
C GLU A 49 19.90 -9.39 1.39
N THR A 50 18.58 -9.47 1.49
CA THR A 50 17.75 -10.28 0.57
C THR A 50 17.29 -9.51 -0.66
N LEU A 51 17.39 -8.19 -0.68
CA LEU A 51 16.84 -7.27 -1.70
C LEU A 51 15.32 -7.44 -1.86
N ARG A 52 14.62 -7.69 -0.78
CA ARG A 52 13.19 -7.97 -0.75
C ARG A 52 12.47 -7.16 0.34
N ARG A 53 11.16 -7.23 0.34
CA ARG A 53 10.35 -6.77 1.48
C ARG A 53 10.76 -7.56 2.71
N ARG A 54 11.00 -6.86 3.83
CA ARG A 54 11.37 -7.50 5.10
C ARG A 54 10.25 -8.46 5.54
N GLU A 55 10.64 -9.61 6.08
CA GLU A 55 9.71 -10.55 6.71
C GLU A 55 8.89 -9.85 7.80
N GLY A 56 7.62 -10.22 7.96
CA GLY A 56 6.67 -9.58 8.89
C GLY A 56 6.08 -8.27 8.36
N VAL A 57 6.64 -7.66 7.31
CA VAL A 57 6.14 -6.42 6.73
C VAL A 57 5.11 -6.70 5.64
N GLY A 58 3.88 -6.23 5.82
CA GLY A 58 2.82 -6.49 4.83
C GLY A 58 1.47 -5.91 5.22
N THR A 59 0.52 -6.05 4.32
CA THR A 59 -0.88 -5.64 4.50
C THR A 59 -1.51 -6.42 5.65
N GLY A 60 -2.12 -5.74 6.61
CA GLY A 60 -2.84 -6.36 7.72
C GLY A 60 -1.94 -6.93 8.82
N LEU A 61 -0.61 -6.80 8.72
CA LEU A 61 0.34 -7.29 9.71
C LEU A 61 0.73 -6.17 10.68
N LEU A 62 0.53 -6.37 11.97
CA LEU A 62 0.99 -5.48 13.05
C LEU A 62 2.11 -6.14 13.85
N GLU A 63 1.90 -7.33 14.37
CA GLU A 63 2.89 -8.09 15.14
C GLU A 63 4.08 -8.48 14.27
N GLY A 64 5.29 -8.16 14.73
CA GLY A 64 6.53 -8.43 14.01
C GLY A 64 6.75 -7.52 12.77
N ASN A 65 5.88 -6.52 12.57
CA ASN A 65 6.04 -5.56 11.50
C ASN A 65 6.96 -4.41 11.96
N ALA A 66 8.22 -4.46 11.57
CA ALA A 66 9.24 -3.49 11.99
C ALA A 66 8.87 -2.03 11.69
N VAL A 67 8.10 -1.77 10.63
CA VAL A 67 7.63 -0.40 10.31
C VAL A 67 6.54 0.03 11.28
N HIS A 68 5.59 -0.85 11.59
CA HIS A 68 4.54 -0.56 12.58
C HIS A 68 5.16 -0.27 13.95
N GLU A 69 6.08 -1.11 14.38
CA GLU A 69 6.75 -0.98 15.67
C GLU A 69 7.54 0.33 15.77
N ALA A 70 8.31 0.69 14.71
CA ALA A 70 9.03 1.95 14.66
C ALA A 70 8.12 3.18 14.69
N PHE A 71 6.96 3.12 14.01
CA PHE A 71 5.97 4.19 14.09
C PHE A 71 5.38 4.31 15.48
N LEU A 72 5.12 3.18 16.15
CA LEU A 72 4.59 3.17 17.49
C LEU A 72 5.61 3.72 18.50
N GLU A 73 6.87 3.30 18.39
CA GLU A 73 7.97 3.85 19.23
C GLU A 73 8.10 5.37 19.06
N ALA A 74 8.05 5.86 17.82
CA ALA A 74 8.07 7.30 17.58
C ALA A 74 6.83 8.02 18.16
N ALA A 75 5.67 7.38 18.13
CA ALA A 75 4.44 7.94 18.67
C ALA A 75 4.44 8.01 20.22
N LYS A 76 5.18 7.14 20.92
CA LYS A 76 5.29 7.14 22.39
C LYS A 76 5.96 8.40 22.96
N PHE A 77 6.67 9.19 22.15
CA PHE A 77 7.20 10.48 22.58
C PHE A 77 6.09 11.52 22.86
N VAL A 78 4.89 11.30 22.31
CA VAL A 78 3.73 12.15 22.56
C VAL A 78 2.95 11.59 23.74
N LYS A 79 2.82 12.41 24.79
CA LYS A 79 2.12 12.01 26.02
C LYS A 79 0.63 12.31 25.93
N ASN A 80 -0.15 11.61 26.76
CA ASN A 80 -1.59 11.85 26.95
C ASN A 80 -2.37 11.90 25.63
N VAL A 81 -2.16 10.91 24.76
CA VAL A 81 -2.87 10.82 23.49
C VAL A 81 -4.20 10.11 23.68
N PHE A 82 -5.28 10.79 23.33
CA PHE A 82 -6.60 10.21 23.14
C PHE A 82 -6.86 10.03 21.65
N SER A 83 -7.17 8.80 21.23
CA SER A 83 -7.36 8.47 19.82
C SER A 83 -8.83 8.19 19.52
N ILE A 84 -9.29 8.74 18.39
CA ILE A 84 -10.57 8.44 17.76
C ILE A 84 -10.24 7.78 16.42
N SER A 85 -10.35 6.45 16.37
CA SER A 85 -10.10 5.64 15.19
C SER A 85 -11.44 5.28 14.54
N THR A 86 -11.64 5.66 13.28
CA THR A 86 -12.88 5.41 12.56
C THR A 86 -12.68 4.33 11.49
N VAL A 87 -13.74 3.58 11.20
CA VAL A 87 -13.85 2.73 10.01
C VAL A 87 -14.90 3.35 9.10
N VAL A 88 -14.57 3.53 7.83
CA VAL A 88 -15.48 4.13 6.84
C VAL A 88 -15.84 3.12 5.75
N ASN A 89 -17.10 3.18 5.29
CA ASN A 89 -17.56 2.38 4.16
C ASN A 89 -17.16 3.00 2.81
N ASP A 90 -17.61 2.39 1.71
CA ASP A 90 -17.32 2.87 0.36
C ASP A 90 -17.97 4.22 0.02
N SER A 91 -19.07 4.56 0.72
CA SER A 91 -19.75 5.86 0.61
C SER A 91 -19.06 6.97 1.43
N GLY A 92 -17.99 6.65 2.18
CA GLY A 92 -17.28 7.60 3.04
C GLY A 92 -17.96 7.83 4.41
N GLU A 93 -19.00 7.04 4.75
CA GLU A 93 -19.69 7.15 6.02
C GLU A 93 -18.93 6.39 7.11
N VAL A 94 -18.91 6.95 8.32
CA VAL A 94 -18.34 6.27 9.50
C VAL A 94 -19.30 5.16 9.94
N VAL A 95 -18.83 3.91 9.86
CA VAL A 95 -19.61 2.72 10.24
C VAL A 95 -19.20 2.15 11.59
N ASP A 96 -17.96 2.40 12.03
CA ASP A 96 -17.45 2.02 13.34
C ASP A 96 -16.59 3.12 13.94
N LEU A 97 -16.59 3.25 15.26
CA LEU A 97 -15.85 4.24 16.02
C LEU A 97 -15.21 3.61 17.26
N PHE A 98 -13.89 3.74 17.37
CA PHE A 98 -13.10 3.23 18.49
C PHE A 98 -12.35 4.39 19.16
N CYS A 99 -12.60 4.59 20.48
CA CYS A 99 -12.05 5.71 21.22
C CYS A 99 -11.25 5.22 22.44
N GLY A 100 -10.15 5.91 22.76
CA GLY A 100 -9.34 5.60 23.93
C GLY A 100 -7.85 5.87 23.75
N GLY A 101 -7.01 5.12 24.43
CA GLY A 101 -5.55 5.20 24.25
C GLY A 101 -5.16 4.85 22.80
N LEU A 102 -4.10 5.50 22.31
CA LEU A 102 -3.66 5.44 20.90
C LEU A 102 -3.58 4.02 20.35
N GLU A 103 -2.90 3.13 21.06
CA GLU A 103 -2.67 1.75 20.61
C GLU A 103 -3.96 0.90 20.67
N ALA A 104 -4.68 0.98 21.81
CA ALA A 104 -5.88 0.16 22.01
C ALA A 104 -7.00 0.51 21.03
N ALA A 105 -7.30 1.81 20.85
CA ALA A 105 -8.31 2.27 19.91
C ALA A 105 -7.94 1.93 18.46
N HIS A 106 -6.66 2.08 18.09
CA HIS A 106 -6.19 1.72 16.77
C HIS A 106 -6.27 0.22 16.52
N ARG A 107 -5.86 -0.64 17.48
CA ARG A 107 -5.92 -2.09 17.35
C ARG A 107 -7.35 -2.59 17.17
N ALA A 108 -8.28 -2.11 17.97
CA ALA A 108 -9.70 -2.46 17.84
C ALA A 108 -10.26 -2.10 16.44
N ALA A 109 -9.90 -0.92 15.93
CA ALA A 109 -10.27 -0.54 14.57
C ALA A 109 -9.60 -1.41 13.49
N CYS A 110 -8.33 -1.81 13.67
CA CYS A 110 -7.64 -2.73 12.77
C CYS A 110 -8.32 -4.10 12.72
N ASP A 111 -8.72 -4.63 13.89
CA ASP A 111 -9.42 -5.92 13.99
C ASP A 111 -10.78 -5.87 13.27
N ALA A 112 -11.52 -4.77 13.42
CA ALA A 112 -12.78 -4.55 12.72
C ALA A 112 -12.60 -4.50 11.19
N VAL A 113 -11.59 -3.75 10.71
CA VAL A 113 -11.23 -3.71 9.28
C VAL A 113 -10.79 -5.09 8.79
N ALA A 114 -9.94 -5.79 9.54
CA ALA A 114 -9.45 -7.11 9.14
C ALA A 114 -10.57 -8.13 9.03
N ALA A 115 -11.51 -8.13 9.99
CA ALA A 115 -12.68 -9.03 9.98
C ALA A 115 -13.59 -8.81 8.76
N LYS A 116 -13.71 -7.55 8.30
CA LYS A 116 -14.64 -7.17 7.23
C LYS A 116 -14.01 -7.25 5.84
N GLU A 117 -12.77 -6.80 5.71
CA GLU A 117 -12.13 -6.54 4.41
C GLU A 117 -11.02 -7.56 4.07
N THR A 118 -10.84 -8.64 4.85
CA THR A 118 -9.94 -9.73 4.49
C THR A 118 -10.69 -10.84 3.78
N HIS A 119 -10.29 -11.14 2.55
CA HIS A 119 -10.85 -12.20 1.74
C HIS A 119 -9.87 -13.35 1.58
N ARG A 120 -10.31 -14.56 1.95
CA ARG A 120 -9.54 -15.78 1.76
C ARG A 120 -9.94 -16.43 0.45
N ILE A 121 -8.93 -16.75 -0.37
CA ILE A 121 -9.13 -17.45 -1.64
C ILE A 121 -8.47 -18.84 -1.57
N GLY A 122 -9.13 -19.85 -2.15
CA GLY A 122 -8.64 -21.22 -2.13
C GLY A 122 -7.43 -21.43 -3.03
N GLU A 123 -7.35 -20.71 -4.16
CA GLU A 123 -6.26 -20.82 -5.13
C GLU A 123 -6.04 -19.48 -5.85
N LYS A 124 -4.84 -19.30 -6.40
CA LYS A 124 -4.54 -18.17 -7.29
C LYS A 124 -5.08 -18.44 -8.70
N ARG A 125 -5.27 -17.38 -9.47
CA ARG A 125 -5.78 -17.46 -10.85
C ARG A 125 -4.82 -16.78 -11.83
N ASP A 126 -4.87 -17.23 -13.09
CA ASP A 126 -4.03 -16.67 -14.17
C ASP A 126 -4.47 -15.29 -14.64
N LEU A 127 -5.69 -14.87 -14.28
CA LEU A 127 -6.23 -13.55 -14.57
C LEU A 127 -6.79 -12.91 -13.31
N VAL A 128 -6.33 -11.68 -13.02
CA VAL A 128 -6.89 -10.82 -11.99
C VAL A 128 -7.18 -9.45 -12.58
N ILE A 129 -8.44 -9.02 -12.49
CA ILE A 129 -8.87 -7.68 -12.84
C ILE A 129 -9.07 -6.93 -11.53
N VAL A 130 -8.39 -5.81 -11.36
CA VAL A 130 -8.45 -5.05 -10.13
C VAL A 130 -8.73 -3.58 -10.41
N SER A 131 -9.75 -3.03 -9.75
CA SER A 131 -9.99 -1.59 -9.65
C SER A 131 -9.42 -1.07 -8.33
N CYS A 132 -8.92 0.15 -8.33
CA CYS A 132 -8.52 0.82 -7.10
C CYS A 132 -9.71 1.19 -6.20
N GLY A 133 -10.92 1.25 -6.77
CA GLY A 133 -12.13 1.73 -6.09
C GLY A 133 -12.45 3.19 -6.38
N GLY A 134 -11.87 3.78 -7.45
CA GLY A 134 -12.08 5.17 -7.85
C GLY A 134 -11.32 6.19 -6.99
N SER A 135 -11.63 7.48 -7.17
CA SER A 135 -11.01 8.57 -6.41
C SER A 135 -11.36 8.47 -4.91
N PRO A 136 -10.39 8.74 -4.00
CA PRO A 136 -9.00 9.20 -4.24
C PRO A 136 -7.98 8.06 -4.42
N PHE A 137 -8.39 6.79 -4.52
CA PHE A 137 -7.49 5.63 -4.52
C PHE A 137 -6.75 5.44 -5.85
N ASP A 138 -7.25 6.04 -6.93
CA ASP A 138 -6.65 6.05 -8.27
C ASP A 138 -6.30 7.45 -8.78
N ILE A 139 -6.27 8.43 -7.90
CA ILE A 139 -5.97 9.84 -8.26
C ILE A 139 -4.61 9.96 -8.97
N ASN A 140 -3.65 9.12 -8.60
CA ASN A 140 -2.35 9.00 -9.27
C ASN A 140 -1.77 7.59 -9.14
N LEU A 141 -0.71 7.32 -9.90
CA LEU A 141 -0.08 6.00 -9.94
C LEU A 141 0.46 5.54 -8.57
N ILE A 142 1.03 6.47 -7.78
CA ILE A 142 1.56 6.15 -6.44
C ILE A 142 0.44 5.64 -5.51
N GLN A 143 -0.80 6.12 -5.67
CA GLN A 143 -1.93 5.57 -4.92
C GLN A 143 -2.42 4.26 -5.54
N ALA A 144 -2.55 4.22 -6.86
CA ALA A 144 -3.07 3.07 -7.59
C ALA A 144 -2.24 1.78 -7.39
N HIS A 145 -0.91 1.89 -7.19
CA HIS A 145 -0.04 0.73 -7.00
C HIS A 145 -0.45 -0.17 -5.82
N LYS A 146 -1.20 0.34 -4.84
CA LYS A 146 -1.69 -0.43 -3.68
C LYS A 146 -2.67 -1.53 -4.12
N ALA A 147 -3.53 -1.23 -5.09
CA ALA A 147 -4.43 -2.21 -5.68
C ALA A 147 -3.65 -3.26 -6.48
N LEU A 148 -2.59 -2.87 -7.17
CA LEU A 148 -1.69 -3.78 -7.87
C LEU A 148 -0.99 -4.75 -6.89
N ASP A 149 -0.51 -4.26 -5.74
CA ASP A 149 0.07 -5.10 -4.67
C ASP A 149 -0.94 -6.14 -4.15
N THR A 150 -2.21 -5.74 -4.02
CA THR A 150 -3.29 -6.65 -3.61
C THR A 150 -3.56 -7.71 -4.69
N ALA A 151 -3.65 -7.31 -5.96
CA ALA A 151 -3.89 -8.23 -7.07
C ALA A 151 -2.78 -9.28 -7.22
N ALA A 152 -1.53 -8.89 -7.00
CA ALA A 152 -0.37 -9.78 -7.05
C ALA A 152 -0.45 -10.96 -6.06
N LYS A 153 -1.23 -10.83 -4.97
CA LYS A 153 -1.47 -11.91 -4.01
C LYS A 153 -2.44 -12.97 -4.54
N ALA A 154 -3.34 -12.57 -5.44
CA ALA A 154 -4.38 -13.42 -6.02
C ALA A 154 -3.99 -14.03 -7.38
N CYS A 155 -2.90 -13.54 -7.99
CA CYS A 155 -2.46 -13.95 -9.32
C CYS A 155 -1.38 -15.03 -9.24
N THR A 156 -1.42 -16.01 -10.16
CA THR A 156 -0.35 -17.00 -10.35
C THR A 156 0.89 -16.33 -10.96
N ALA A 157 2.07 -16.85 -10.68
CA ALA A 157 3.31 -16.33 -11.28
C ALA A 157 3.23 -16.41 -12.82
N GLY A 158 3.60 -15.32 -13.51
CA GLY A 158 3.46 -15.20 -14.95
C GLY A 158 2.03 -14.89 -15.45
N GLY A 159 1.05 -14.88 -14.55
CA GLY A 159 -0.34 -14.55 -14.87
C GLY A 159 -0.53 -13.09 -15.28
N ARG A 160 -1.75 -12.76 -15.67
CA ARG A 160 -2.15 -11.45 -16.20
C ARG A 160 -2.89 -10.66 -15.12
N ILE A 161 -2.43 -9.44 -14.85
CA ILE A 161 -3.10 -8.49 -13.97
C ILE A 161 -3.55 -7.28 -14.79
N ILE A 162 -4.84 -6.95 -14.72
CA ILE A 162 -5.39 -5.75 -15.37
C ILE A 162 -5.77 -4.77 -14.26
N LEU A 163 -5.03 -3.68 -14.15
CA LEU A 163 -5.27 -2.60 -13.20
C LEU A 163 -6.14 -1.52 -13.84
N LEU A 164 -7.29 -1.25 -13.24
CA LEU A 164 -8.17 -0.14 -13.61
C LEU A 164 -7.88 1.03 -12.67
N ALA A 165 -7.25 2.07 -13.20
CA ALA A 165 -6.86 3.26 -12.45
C ALA A 165 -6.79 4.46 -13.40
N GLU A 166 -7.64 5.45 -13.19
CA GLU A 166 -7.68 6.64 -14.07
C GLU A 166 -6.36 7.40 -14.05
N CYS A 167 -5.81 7.62 -12.83
CA CYS A 167 -4.61 8.43 -12.61
C CYS A 167 -4.76 9.86 -13.16
N SER A 168 -5.88 10.53 -12.83
CA SER A 168 -6.23 11.87 -13.31
C SER A 168 -5.18 12.95 -12.98
N GLU A 169 -4.43 12.78 -11.88
CA GLU A 169 -3.27 13.60 -11.50
C GLU A 169 -1.92 12.97 -11.91
N GLY A 170 -1.94 12.06 -12.89
CA GLY A 170 -0.74 11.46 -13.44
C GLY A 170 -0.04 10.48 -12.49
N ILE A 171 1.28 10.62 -12.37
CA ILE A 171 2.12 9.68 -11.60
C ILE A 171 2.23 10.04 -10.11
N GLY A 172 1.80 11.24 -9.71
CA GLY A 172 1.83 11.75 -8.34
C GLY A 172 3.09 12.55 -7.99
N ARG A 173 4.27 12.17 -8.46
CA ARG A 173 5.55 12.91 -8.30
C ARG A 173 6.40 12.79 -9.55
N THR A 174 6.97 13.88 -10.00
CA THR A 174 7.76 13.93 -11.24
C THR A 174 9.02 13.05 -11.18
N ASP A 175 9.68 12.97 -10.01
CA ASP A 175 10.89 12.17 -9.75
C ASP A 175 10.61 10.65 -9.64
N PHE A 176 9.35 10.24 -9.65
CA PHE A 176 8.98 8.82 -9.52
C PHE A 176 9.44 7.98 -10.71
N LEU A 177 9.36 8.52 -11.93
CA LEU A 177 9.75 7.81 -13.15
C LEU A 177 11.26 7.57 -13.28
N ASP A 178 12.10 8.36 -12.60
CA ASP A 178 13.56 8.22 -12.65
C ASP A 178 14.03 6.89 -12.03
N TRP A 179 13.20 6.30 -11.18
CA TRP A 179 13.50 4.99 -10.60
C TRP A 179 13.38 3.85 -11.61
N PHE A 180 12.57 4.01 -12.66
CA PHE A 180 12.36 3.01 -13.71
C PHE A 180 13.48 3.00 -14.78
N ASP A 181 14.50 3.84 -14.64
CA ASP A 181 15.76 3.73 -15.40
C ASP A 181 16.60 2.53 -14.95
N ALA A 182 16.30 1.97 -13.78
CA ALA A 182 16.95 0.75 -13.32
C ALA A 182 16.63 -0.43 -14.26
N GLU A 183 17.63 -1.26 -14.56
CA GLU A 183 17.48 -2.42 -15.46
C GLU A 183 16.53 -3.45 -14.91
N SER A 184 16.46 -3.59 -13.57
CA SER A 184 15.63 -4.57 -12.87
C SER A 184 15.23 -4.08 -11.48
N SER A 185 14.24 -4.75 -10.88
CA SER A 185 13.86 -4.52 -9.49
C SER A 185 15.03 -4.78 -8.52
N ASP A 186 15.89 -5.74 -8.80
CA ASP A 186 17.10 -5.99 -8.01
C ASP A 186 18.13 -4.86 -8.13
N ALA A 187 18.32 -4.27 -9.33
CA ALA A 187 19.17 -3.10 -9.52
C ALA A 187 18.61 -1.88 -8.76
N LEU A 188 17.30 -1.67 -8.83
CA LEU A 188 16.62 -0.62 -8.08
C LEU A 188 16.73 -0.85 -6.57
N ALA A 189 16.59 -2.09 -6.11
CA ALA A 189 16.77 -2.47 -4.71
C ALA A 189 18.16 -2.12 -4.18
N ARG A 190 19.23 -2.41 -4.93
CA ARG A 190 20.61 -2.02 -4.57
C ARG A 190 20.75 -0.49 -4.46
N LYS A 191 20.16 0.25 -5.40
CA LYS A 191 20.13 1.72 -5.34
C LYS A 191 19.44 2.22 -4.08
N LEU A 192 18.31 1.60 -3.67
CA LEU A 192 17.62 1.92 -2.43
C LEU A 192 18.47 1.65 -1.18
N CYS A 193 19.29 0.61 -1.17
CA CYS A 193 20.15 0.29 -0.03
C CYS A 193 21.25 1.31 0.18
N THR A 194 21.73 1.95 -0.88
CA THR A 194 22.76 2.99 -0.81
C THR A 194 22.20 4.37 -0.50
N GLY A 195 20.96 4.66 -0.94
CA GLY A 195 20.31 5.96 -0.75
C GLY A 195 18.79 5.79 -0.71
N TYR A 196 18.24 5.46 0.48
CA TYR A 196 16.83 5.21 0.63
C TYR A 196 15.96 6.45 0.38
N GLN A 197 14.93 6.26 -0.41
CA GLN A 197 13.86 7.25 -0.62
C GLN A 197 12.51 6.51 -0.66
N VAL A 198 11.48 7.11 -0.05
CA VAL A 198 10.14 6.51 0.05
C VAL A 198 9.55 6.18 -1.33
N ASN A 199 9.69 7.09 -2.30
CA ASN A 199 9.20 6.88 -3.67
C ASN A 199 9.91 5.73 -4.38
N GLY A 200 11.22 5.58 -4.15
CA GLY A 200 11.99 4.48 -4.71
C GLY A 200 11.53 3.13 -4.22
N GLN A 201 11.09 3.02 -2.97
CA GLN A 201 10.49 1.78 -2.45
C GLN A 201 9.17 1.46 -3.16
N THR A 202 8.33 2.46 -3.41
CA THR A 202 7.08 2.28 -4.17
C THR A 202 7.37 1.86 -5.60
N ALA A 203 8.34 2.48 -6.26
CA ALA A 203 8.78 2.12 -7.60
C ALA A 203 9.36 0.69 -7.65
N TRP A 204 10.15 0.32 -6.65
CA TRP A 204 10.66 -1.04 -6.51
C TRP A 204 9.54 -2.08 -6.42
N ASN A 205 8.55 -1.83 -5.55
CA ASN A 205 7.41 -2.74 -5.40
C ASN A 205 6.63 -2.87 -6.71
N PHE A 206 6.36 -1.75 -7.39
CA PHE A 206 5.69 -1.74 -8.68
C PHE A 206 6.47 -2.54 -9.73
N LEU A 207 7.76 -2.24 -9.90
CA LEU A 207 8.62 -2.90 -10.88
C LEU A 207 8.75 -4.40 -10.62
N SER A 208 8.91 -4.80 -9.34
CA SER A 208 9.00 -6.20 -8.96
C SER A 208 7.71 -7.00 -9.27
N ILE A 209 6.56 -6.33 -9.27
CA ILE A 209 5.29 -6.94 -9.70
C ILE A 209 5.27 -7.05 -11.23
N CYS A 210 5.68 -6.02 -11.96
CA CYS A 210 5.73 -6.05 -13.43
C CYS A 210 6.71 -7.11 -13.98
N GLU A 211 7.76 -7.46 -13.24
CA GLU A 211 8.69 -8.53 -13.61
C GLU A 211 8.13 -9.94 -13.36
N ARG A 212 7.18 -10.07 -12.44
CA ARG A 212 6.58 -11.35 -12.06
C ARG A 212 5.28 -11.66 -12.79
N PHE A 213 4.60 -10.64 -13.29
CA PHE A 213 3.27 -10.73 -13.89
C PHE A 213 3.19 -9.92 -15.18
N ASN A 214 2.27 -10.31 -16.06
CA ASN A 214 1.91 -9.52 -17.24
C ASN A 214 0.93 -8.42 -16.80
N VAL A 215 1.46 -7.24 -16.48
CA VAL A 215 0.63 -6.12 -16.01
C VAL A 215 0.14 -5.27 -17.18
N GLU A 216 -1.16 -5.02 -17.18
CA GLU A 216 -1.82 -4.11 -18.11
C GLU A 216 -2.60 -3.06 -17.31
N MET A 217 -2.74 -1.87 -17.86
CA MET A 217 -3.51 -0.79 -17.23
C MET A 217 -4.58 -0.22 -18.17
N LEU A 218 -5.77 -0.05 -17.62
CA LEU A 218 -6.80 0.83 -18.16
C LEU A 218 -6.69 2.16 -17.42
N THR A 219 -6.16 3.18 -18.09
CA THR A 219 -5.73 4.44 -17.45
C THR A 219 -5.73 5.60 -18.45
N ALA A 220 -5.75 6.82 -17.94
CA ALA A 220 -5.53 8.05 -18.70
C ALA A 220 -4.04 8.40 -18.91
N LEU A 221 -3.12 7.64 -18.29
CA LEU A 221 -1.67 7.88 -18.46
C LEU A 221 -1.25 7.72 -19.93
N ASP A 222 -0.31 8.57 -20.34
CA ASP A 222 0.29 8.55 -21.68
C ASP A 222 1.03 7.21 -21.95
N HIS A 223 1.02 6.78 -23.23
CA HIS A 223 1.70 5.56 -23.66
C HIS A 223 3.19 5.53 -23.30
N LYS A 224 3.89 6.67 -23.42
CA LYS A 224 5.31 6.77 -23.04
C LYS A 224 5.56 6.51 -21.56
N ILE A 225 4.61 6.92 -20.70
CA ILE A 225 4.66 6.59 -19.27
C ILE A 225 4.50 5.10 -19.08
N LEU A 226 3.53 4.47 -19.75
CA LEU A 226 3.31 3.02 -19.66
C LEU A 226 4.54 2.22 -20.13
N GLU A 227 5.16 2.62 -21.22
CA GLU A 227 6.42 2.02 -21.70
C GLU A 227 7.53 2.11 -20.64
N LYS A 228 7.73 3.30 -20.05
CA LYS A 228 8.71 3.52 -18.99
C LYS A 228 8.43 2.63 -17.78
N LEU A 229 7.17 2.44 -17.41
CA LEU A 229 6.72 1.57 -16.34
C LEU A 229 6.77 0.07 -16.69
N ARG A 230 7.05 -0.27 -17.95
CA ARG A 230 7.02 -1.66 -18.48
C ARG A 230 5.64 -2.31 -18.39
N VAL A 231 4.60 -1.50 -18.59
CA VAL A 231 3.19 -1.90 -18.50
C VAL A 231 2.53 -1.71 -19.86
N LYS A 232 1.63 -2.61 -20.23
CA LYS A 232 0.85 -2.49 -21.47
C LYS A 232 -0.46 -1.75 -21.22
N LYS A 233 -0.98 -1.10 -22.27
CA LYS A 233 -2.35 -0.58 -22.22
C LYS A 233 -3.33 -1.76 -22.32
N ALA A 234 -4.30 -1.81 -21.39
CA ALA A 234 -5.28 -2.88 -21.34
C ALA A 234 -6.27 -2.79 -22.51
N ASP A 235 -6.62 -3.95 -23.08
CA ASP A 235 -7.74 -4.12 -23.98
C ASP A 235 -8.73 -5.13 -23.39
N LEU A 236 -9.89 -4.63 -22.96
CA LEU A 236 -10.91 -5.45 -22.30
C LEU A 236 -11.79 -6.24 -23.28
N ARG A 237 -11.69 -5.99 -24.60
CA ARG A 237 -12.54 -6.65 -25.63
C ARG A 237 -12.22 -8.13 -25.80
N ASN A 238 -11.00 -8.54 -25.46
CA ASN A 238 -10.48 -9.89 -25.66
C ASN A 238 -10.17 -10.60 -24.34
N LEU A 239 -11.08 -10.46 -23.35
CA LEU A 239 -10.97 -11.19 -22.10
C LEU A 239 -11.53 -12.60 -22.26
N SER A 240 -10.74 -13.60 -21.90
CA SER A 240 -11.15 -15.00 -21.89
C SER A 240 -10.59 -15.72 -20.67
N GLY A 241 -11.25 -16.79 -20.25
CA GLY A 241 -10.84 -17.59 -19.10
C GLY A 241 -11.57 -17.23 -17.81
N THR A 242 -11.14 -17.84 -16.71
CA THR A 242 -11.64 -17.60 -15.36
C THR A 242 -10.62 -16.83 -14.55
N GLY A 243 -11.07 -15.92 -13.69
CA GLY A 243 -10.18 -15.08 -12.90
C GLY A 243 -10.90 -14.46 -11.70
N TYR A 244 -10.19 -13.57 -11.01
CA TYR A 244 -10.77 -12.75 -9.96
C TYR A 244 -11.04 -11.34 -10.46
N ILE A 245 -12.14 -10.77 -9.97
CA ILE A 245 -12.46 -9.34 -10.09
C ILE A 245 -12.43 -8.75 -8.69
N LEU A 246 -11.55 -7.78 -8.47
CA LEU A 246 -11.37 -7.07 -7.21
C LEU A 246 -11.84 -5.61 -7.39
N PRO A 247 -13.07 -5.27 -7.01
CA PRO A 247 -13.63 -3.92 -7.27
C PRO A 247 -12.94 -2.81 -6.47
N ASN A 248 -12.44 -3.11 -5.26
CA ASN A 248 -11.86 -2.17 -4.31
C ASN A 248 -10.46 -2.61 -3.84
N GLY A 249 -9.56 -2.93 -4.77
CA GLY A 249 -8.26 -3.53 -4.47
C GLY A 249 -7.37 -2.72 -3.52
N ALA A 250 -7.56 -1.40 -3.45
CA ALA A 250 -6.81 -0.56 -2.50
C ALA A 250 -7.27 -0.69 -1.04
N LYS A 251 -8.47 -1.23 -0.80
CA LYS A 251 -9.11 -1.32 0.54
C LYS A 251 -9.11 -2.73 1.12
N VAL A 252 -8.92 -3.76 0.32
CA VAL A 252 -9.05 -5.16 0.74
C VAL A 252 -7.68 -5.82 0.96
N ASN A 253 -7.67 -6.89 1.74
CA ASN A 253 -6.54 -7.79 1.87
C ASN A 253 -6.90 -9.17 1.36
N ILE A 254 -6.06 -9.72 0.49
CA ILE A 254 -6.22 -11.07 -0.06
C ILE A 254 -5.23 -12.01 0.63
N ILE A 255 -5.74 -13.14 1.11
CA ILE A 255 -4.94 -14.25 1.65
C ILE A 255 -5.23 -15.48 0.80
N ALA A 256 -4.24 -15.94 0.05
CA ALA A 256 -4.33 -17.20 -0.68
C ALA A 256 -3.98 -18.35 0.28
N SER A 257 -4.80 -19.40 0.30
CA SER A 257 -4.44 -20.68 0.88
C SER A 257 -3.28 -21.23 0.05
N GLY A 258 -2.14 -21.53 0.68
CA GLY A 258 -0.96 -22.05 0.03
C GLY A 258 -1.18 -23.44 -0.58
#